data_538235d08b9b9a3d160973d00c848275
#
_entry.id   538235d08b9b9a3d160973d00c848275
#
_cell.length_a   1.000
_cell.length_b   1.000
_cell.length_c   1.000
_cell.angle_alpha   90.00
_cell.angle_beta   90.00
_cell.angle_gamma   90.00
#
_symmetry.space_group_name_H-M   'P 1'
#
loop_
_entity.id
_entity.type
_entity.pdbx_description
1 polymer ?
#
loop_
_entity_poly.entity_id
_entity_poly.type
_entity_poly.pdbx_seq_one_letter_code
_entity_poly.pdbx_strand_id
1 'polypeptide(L)'
;MGAIILNNLSQLIRDSKYFSIMSDEAADISNKENLSVVIRFLDCTKTVREEFVGFYLCEHRTTGVAIKDLIIGAVGDLGLSMDDCRGQCYDGAGNMSGRLNGASSLIRAEFDKAIYVHCMNHRLNLCVADTCQLPLVRNMMDVVRKLSEFFDNSPKRQQHLISKITVPMPAANHFVLVNVCRTRWIEHIDGMVRILELRCSYT
;
A
#
# COMPACT_ATOMS: atom_id res chain seq x y z
N MET A 1 7.66 25.18 0.02
CA MET A 1 6.26 24.87 0.44
C MET A 1 6.23 23.58 1.30
N GLY A 2 6.85 22.48 0.89
CA GLY A 2 6.87 21.23 1.66
C GLY A 2 7.45 21.35 3.08
N ALA A 3 8.56 22.06 3.27
CA ALA A 3 9.18 22.24 4.58
C ALA A 3 8.28 22.96 5.60
N ILE A 4 7.49 23.96 5.14
CA ILE A 4 6.55 24.67 6.02
C ILE A 4 5.43 23.75 6.48
N ILE A 5 4.91 22.90 5.58
CA ILE A 5 3.87 21.93 5.89
C ILE A 5 4.38 20.91 6.91
N LEU A 6 5.57 20.36 6.69
CA LEU A 6 6.20 19.40 7.61
C LEU A 6 6.48 20.02 8.99
N ASN A 7 6.94 21.25 9.05
CA ASN A 7 7.15 21.94 10.33
C ASN A 7 5.84 22.13 11.12
N ASN A 8 4.76 22.53 10.44
CA ASN A 8 3.45 22.68 11.06
C ASN A 8 2.92 21.31 11.54
N LEU A 9 3.08 20.28 10.71
CA LEU A 9 2.69 18.91 11.06
C LEU A 9 3.47 18.41 12.28
N SER A 10 4.79 18.59 12.29
CA SER A 10 5.65 18.20 13.41
C SER A 10 5.21 18.88 14.71
N GLN A 11 4.80 20.16 14.65
CA GLN A 11 4.29 20.84 15.82
C GLN A 11 2.98 20.24 16.32
N LEU A 12 2.02 19.95 15.45
CA LEU A 12 0.75 19.32 15.81
C LEU A 12 0.95 17.95 16.46
N ILE A 13 1.91 17.16 15.96
CA ILE A 13 2.22 15.85 16.54
C ILE A 13 2.87 16.01 17.92
N ARG A 14 3.81 16.95 18.10
CA ARG A 14 4.40 17.24 19.41
C ARG A 14 3.36 17.66 20.43
N ASP A 15 2.39 18.49 20.03
CA ASP A 15 1.30 18.94 20.92
C ASP A 15 0.40 17.77 21.34
N SER A 16 0.25 16.75 20.49
CA SER A 16 -0.44 15.49 20.80
C SER A 16 0.34 14.62 21.80
N LYS A 17 1.66 14.74 21.87
CA LYS A 17 2.62 13.95 22.62
C LYS A 17 2.76 12.51 22.12
N TYR A 18 1.67 11.76 21.97
CA TYR A 18 1.71 10.35 21.59
C TYR A 18 1.29 10.15 20.15
N PHE A 19 2.00 9.25 19.47
CA PHE A 19 1.73 8.92 18.07
C PHE A 19 1.96 7.42 17.79
N SER A 20 1.51 7.00 16.62
CA SER A 20 1.79 5.69 16.05
C SER A 20 2.29 5.85 14.62
N ILE A 21 3.09 4.90 14.16
CA ILE A 21 3.71 4.90 12.84
C ILE A 21 3.00 3.87 11.98
N MET A 22 2.70 4.23 10.74
CA MET A 22 2.30 3.28 9.71
C MET A 22 3.29 3.40 8.55
N SER A 23 3.68 2.28 7.97
CA SER A 23 4.65 2.26 6.88
C SER A 23 4.37 1.10 5.93
N ASP A 24 4.68 1.33 4.65
CA ASP A 24 4.53 0.34 3.59
C ASP A 24 5.62 0.54 2.54
N GLU A 25 6.10 -0.57 1.97
CA GLU A 25 7.09 -0.56 0.90
C GLU A 25 6.40 -0.37 -0.46
N ALA A 26 6.90 0.53 -1.26
CA ALA A 26 6.42 0.78 -2.62
C ALA A 26 7.58 0.93 -3.60
N ALA A 27 7.58 0.12 -4.65
CA ALA A 27 8.50 0.31 -5.77
C ALA A 27 8.00 1.42 -6.69
N ASP A 28 8.89 2.35 -7.07
CA ASP A 28 8.59 3.36 -8.08
C ASP A 28 8.72 2.79 -9.52
N ILE A 29 8.38 3.61 -10.51
CA ILE A 29 8.47 3.25 -11.94
C ILE A 29 9.92 2.88 -12.35
N SER A 30 10.92 3.37 -11.61
CA SER A 30 12.34 3.09 -11.82
C SER A 30 12.83 1.84 -11.07
N ASN A 31 11.93 1.04 -10.50
CA ASN A 31 12.21 -0.10 -9.63
C ASN A 31 13.08 0.26 -8.41
N LYS A 32 12.96 1.48 -7.91
CA LYS A 32 13.55 1.87 -6.64
C LYS A 32 12.54 1.64 -5.53
N GLU A 33 12.97 0.94 -4.49
CA GLU A 33 12.15 0.68 -3.33
C GLU A 33 12.14 1.90 -2.40
N ASN A 34 10.94 2.37 -2.10
CA ASN A 34 10.70 3.50 -1.21
C ASN A 34 9.85 3.02 -0.04
N LEU A 35 10.16 3.51 1.13
CA LEU A 35 9.35 3.33 2.32
C LEU A 35 8.44 4.55 2.50
N SER A 36 7.14 4.34 2.46
CA SER A 36 6.17 5.38 2.83
C SER A 36 6.05 5.45 4.35
N VAL A 37 6.03 6.66 4.91
CA VAL A 37 5.83 6.86 6.34
C VAL A 37 4.63 7.75 6.58
N VAL A 38 3.72 7.27 7.43
CA VAL A 38 2.52 7.96 7.87
C VAL A 38 2.51 7.99 9.39
N ILE A 39 2.22 9.13 9.98
CA ILE A 39 2.07 9.28 11.43
C ILE A 39 0.59 9.43 11.78
N ARG A 40 0.14 8.62 12.72
CA ARG A 40 -1.21 8.67 13.28
C ARG A 40 -1.16 9.22 14.69
N PHE A 41 -1.98 10.23 14.99
CA PHE A 41 -2.04 10.89 16.28
C PHE A 41 -3.43 11.44 16.57
N LEU A 42 -3.66 11.89 17.81
CA LEU A 42 -4.88 12.60 18.20
C LEU A 42 -4.60 14.10 18.25
N ASP A 43 -5.37 14.89 17.52
CA ASP A 43 -5.23 16.34 17.58
C ASP A 43 -5.87 16.95 18.86
N CYS A 44 -5.76 18.25 19.02
CA CYS A 44 -6.31 18.97 20.18
C CYS A 44 -7.85 18.83 20.30
N THR A 45 -8.55 18.51 19.22
CA THR A 45 -10.00 18.26 19.19
C THR A 45 -10.35 16.79 19.51
N LYS A 46 -9.35 15.96 19.81
CA LYS A 46 -9.44 14.50 20.00
C LYS A 46 -9.89 13.76 18.73
N THR A 47 -9.65 14.35 17.58
CA THR A 47 -9.87 13.69 16.29
C THR A 47 -8.62 12.92 15.89
N VAL A 48 -8.81 11.66 15.46
CA VAL A 48 -7.71 10.86 14.91
C VAL A 48 -7.29 11.43 13.57
N ARG A 49 -5.99 11.72 13.44
CA ARG A 49 -5.39 12.17 12.19
C ARG A 49 -4.35 11.16 11.74
N GLU A 50 -4.26 10.99 10.43
CA GLU A 50 -3.26 10.18 9.73
C GLU A 50 -2.63 11.08 8.67
N GLU A 51 -1.35 11.40 8.85
CA GLU A 51 -0.67 12.37 8.02
C GLU A 51 0.53 11.72 7.34
N PHE A 52 0.58 11.84 6.03
CA PHE A 52 1.69 11.35 5.24
C PHE A 52 2.91 12.27 5.43
N VAL A 53 4.02 11.67 5.84
CA VAL A 53 5.28 12.38 6.11
C VAL A 53 6.16 12.44 4.87
N GLY A 54 6.33 11.33 4.18
CA GLY A 54 7.18 11.27 2.99
C GLY A 54 7.48 9.85 2.53
N PHE A 55 8.23 9.80 1.43
CA PHE A 55 8.89 8.60 0.94
C PHE A 55 10.38 8.64 1.28
N TYR A 56 10.90 7.54 1.79
CA TYR A 56 12.30 7.36 2.15
C TYR A 56 12.90 6.27 1.27
N LEU A 57 13.94 6.60 0.52
CA LEU A 57 14.57 5.66 -0.41
C LEU A 57 15.30 4.54 0.34
N CYS A 58 15.00 3.29 -0.01
CA CYS A 58 15.70 2.11 0.51
C CYS A 58 16.94 1.82 -0.35
N GLU A 59 18.08 2.47 -0.06
CA GLU A 59 19.27 2.44 -0.95
C GLU A 59 19.95 1.08 -1.06
N HIS A 60 19.89 0.21 -0.03
CA HIS A 60 20.82 -0.94 0.06
C HIS A 60 20.21 -2.31 0.28
N ARG A 61 19.00 -2.48 0.54
CA ARG A 61 18.19 -3.72 0.75
C ARG A 61 17.07 -3.42 1.73
N THR A 62 15.94 -4.01 1.49
CA THR A 62 14.80 -3.96 2.40
C THR A 62 14.95 -5.00 3.53
N THR A 63 16.02 -4.88 4.32
CA THR A 63 16.17 -5.69 5.53
C THR A 63 15.44 -5.02 6.69
N GLY A 64 14.97 -5.81 7.67
CA GLY A 64 14.29 -5.23 8.84
C GLY A 64 15.12 -4.20 9.59
N VAL A 65 16.48 -4.33 9.62
CA VAL A 65 17.38 -3.34 10.20
C VAL A 65 17.33 -2.04 9.42
N ALA A 66 17.48 -2.09 8.09
CA ALA A 66 17.45 -0.89 7.25
C ALA A 66 16.10 -0.16 7.34
N ILE A 67 15.00 -0.91 7.32
CA ILE A 67 13.65 -0.36 7.49
C ILE A 67 13.49 0.30 8.87
N LYS A 68 13.94 -0.37 9.93
CA LYS A 68 13.94 0.20 11.29
C LYS A 68 14.69 1.54 11.32
N ASP A 69 15.90 1.58 10.76
CA ASP A 69 16.74 2.78 10.77
C ASP A 69 16.10 3.92 9.97
N LEU A 70 15.47 3.62 8.82
CA LEU A 70 14.71 4.60 8.03
C LEU A 70 13.51 5.15 8.82
N ILE A 71 12.75 4.29 9.51
CA ILE A 71 11.60 4.71 10.31
C ILE A 71 12.05 5.62 11.46
N ILE A 72 13.09 5.22 12.20
CA ILE A 72 13.64 6.03 13.31
C ILE A 72 14.19 7.36 12.78
N GLY A 73 14.89 7.34 11.65
CA GLY A 73 15.36 8.54 10.97
C GLY A 73 14.22 9.48 10.59
N ALA A 74 13.16 8.96 9.97
CA ALA A 74 11.98 9.73 9.59
C ALA A 74 11.30 10.41 10.79
N VAL A 75 11.21 9.71 11.92
CA VAL A 75 10.69 10.27 13.17
C VAL A 75 11.61 11.36 13.72
N GLY A 76 12.93 11.14 13.65
CA GLY A 76 13.94 12.12 14.04
C GLY A 76 13.92 13.39 13.19
N ASP A 77 13.74 13.27 11.88
CA ASP A 77 13.61 14.40 10.94
C ASP A 77 12.41 15.32 11.29
N LEU A 78 11.36 14.75 11.88
CA LEU A 78 10.23 15.50 12.41
C LEU A 78 10.49 16.12 13.79
N GLY A 79 11.66 15.88 14.40
CA GLY A 79 11.96 16.29 15.75
C GLY A 79 11.07 15.62 16.80
N LEU A 80 10.64 14.37 16.54
CA LEU A 80 9.85 13.55 17.45
C LEU A 80 10.74 12.54 18.18
N SER A 81 10.33 12.08 19.37
CA SER A 81 11.01 11.01 20.11
C SER A 81 10.27 9.69 19.94
N MET A 82 10.99 8.63 19.65
CA MET A 82 10.45 7.26 19.64
C MET A 82 9.95 6.81 21.02
N ASP A 83 10.36 7.44 22.11
CA ASP A 83 9.81 7.18 23.47
C ASP A 83 8.32 7.53 23.59
N ASP A 84 7.82 8.41 22.72
CA ASP A 84 6.42 8.80 22.65
C ASP A 84 5.63 7.98 21.63
N CYS A 85 6.28 7.08 20.87
CA CYS A 85 5.61 6.16 19.97
C CYS A 85 4.84 5.09 20.77
N ARG A 86 3.57 4.89 20.44
CA ARG A 86 2.68 3.91 21.10
C ARG A 86 2.27 2.76 20.22
N GLY A 87 2.49 2.88 18.92
CA GLY A 87 2.11 1.83 17.98
C GLY A 87 2.89 1.88 16.68
N GLN A 88 2.99 0.73 16.06
CA GLN A 88 3.56 0.57 14.72
C GLN A 88 2.69 -0.38 13.91
N CYS A 89 2.41 -0.05 12.66
CA CYS A 89 1.50 -0.79 11.81
C CYS A 89 2.14 -1.02 10.43
N TYR A 90 2.38 -2.28 10.10
CA TYR A 90 2.97 -2.72 8.84
C TYR A 90 2.23 -3.93 8.31
N ASP A 91 2.54 -4.31 7.08
CA ASP A 91 2.06 -5.56 6.49
C ASP A 91 2.74 -6.80 7.11
N GLY A 92 2.40 -7.99 6.58
CA GLY A 92 2.92 -9.27 7.06
C GLY A 92 4.27 -9.69 6.44
N ALA A 93 4.92 -8.85 5.65
CA ALA A 93 6.20 -9.18 5.02
C ALA A 93 7.28 -9.51 6.08
N GLY A 94 8.15 -10.45 5.77
CA GLY A 94 9.13 -10.96 6.74
C GLY A 94 10.13 -9.92 7.24
N ASN A 95 10.53 -8.96 6.38
CA ASN A 95 11.37 -7.83 6.71
C ASN A 95 10.66 -6.78 7.58
N MET A 96 9.34 -6.67 7.46
CA MET A 96 8.51 -5.75 8.25
C MET A 96 8.10 -6.36 9.60
N SER A 97 7.50 -7.56 9.58
CA SER A 97 6.84 -8.18 10.75
C SER A 97 7.51 -9.46 11.24
N GLY A 98 8.63 -9.87 10.68
CA GLY A 98 9.34 -11.08 11.08
C GLY A 98 9.71 -11.09 12.57
N ARG A 99 9.46 -12.22 13.25
CA ARG A 99 9.55 -12.35 14.70
C ARG A 99 10.93 -12.04 15.29
N LEU A 100 12.01 -12.27 14.56
CA LEU A 100 13.37 -12.08 15.05
C LEU A 100 14.02 -10.83 14.44
N ASN A 101 13.96 -10.72 13.11
CA ASN A 101 14.72 -9.72 12.35
C ASN A 101 13.82 -8.75 11.56
N GLY A 102 12.50 -8.77 11.77
CA GLY A 102 11.60 -7.80 11.17
C GLY A 102 11.71 -6.44 11.87
N ALA A 103 11.49 -5.37 11.13
CA ALA A 103 11.57 -3.99 11.65
C ALA A 103 10.71 -3.81 12.92
N SER A 104 9.50 -4.39 12.94
CA SER A 104 8.61 -4.31 14.10
C SER A 104 9.19 -4.90 15.37
N SER A 105 9.88 -6.05 15.26
CA SER A 105 10.50 -6.73 16.40
C SER A 105 11.72 -5.97 16.89
N LEU A 106 12.51 -5.42 15.97
CA LEU A 106 13.70 -4.63 16.28
C LEU A 106 13.33 -3.29 16.94
N ILE A 107 12.31 -2.59 16.43
CA ILE A 107 11.81 -1.35 17.05
C ILE A 107 11.28 -1.65 18.46
N ARG A 108 10.50 -2.72 18.62
CA ARG A 108 9.93 -3.07 19.92
C ARG A 108 10.99 -3.47 20.95
N ALA A 109 12.12 -4.04 20.52
CA ALA A 109 13.23 -4.36 21.40
C ALA A 109 13.90 -3.12 21.99
N GLU A 110 13.91 -2.00 21.25
CA GLU A 110 14.46 -0.72 21.69
C GLU A 110 13.39 0.18 22.37
N PHE A 111 12.15 0.12 21.86
CA PHE A 111 11.01 0.95 22.29
C PHE A 111 9.80 0.06 22.62
N ASP A 112 9.74 -0.46 23.81
CA ASP A 112 8.78 -1.47 24.29
C ASP A 112 7.31 -1.04 24.17
N LYS A 113 7.07 0.29 24.20
CA LYS A 113 5.74 0.90 24.09
C LYS A 113 5.22 0.98 22.66
N ALA A 114 6.07 0.81 21.64
CA ALA A 114 5.68 0.79 20.23
C ALA A 114 5.08 -0.57 19.88
N ILE A 115 3.81 -0.79 20.23
CA ILE A 115 3.12 -2.07 20.01
C ILE A 115 2.86 -2.30 18.53
N TYR A 116 3.29 -3.45 18.02
CA TYR A 116 3.03 -3.83 16.63
C TYR A 116 1.58 -4.26 16.41
N VAL A 117 0.97 -3.71 15.38
CA VAL A 117 -0.36 -4.09 14.87
C VAL A 117 -0.21 -4.44 13.38
N HIS A 118 -0.69 -5.59 12.99
CA HIS A 118 -0.71 -5.97 11.58
C HIS A 118 -1.70 -5.11 10.80
N CYS A 119 -1.31 -4.61 9.62
CA CYS A 119 -2.15 -3.81 8.75
C CYS A 119 -3.49 -4.51 8.46
N MET A 120 -4.59 -3.87 8.85
CA MET A 120 -5.93 -4.47 8.72
C MET A 120 -6.37 -4.61 7.26
N ASN A 121 -5.97 -3.70 6.37
CA ASN A 121 -6.21 -3.84 4.93
C ASN A 121 -5.52 -5.09 4.37
N HIS A 122 -4.28 -5.34 4.78
CA HIS A 122 -3.57 -6.55 4.36
C HIS A 122 -4.26 -7.80 4.91
N ARG A 123 -4.66 -7.80 6.19
CA ARG A 123 -5.42 -8.92 6.78
C ARG A 123 -6.76 -9.16 6.09
N LEU A 124 -7.50 -8.09 5.76
CA LEU A 124 -8.75 -8.22 5.02
C LEU A 124 -8.51 -8.86 3.64
N ASN A 125 -7.49 -8.39 2.91
CA ASN A 125 -7.12 -8.98 1.62
C ASN A 125 -6.78 -10.48 1.74
N LEU A 126 -6.03 -10.87 2.77
CA LEU A 126 -5.72 -12.29 3.04
C LEU A 126 -6.99 -13.10 3.35
N CYS A 127 -7.89 -12.59 4.18
CA CYS A 127 -9.16 -13.26 4.48
C CYS A 127 -10.01 -13.47 3.23
N VAL A 128 -10.10 -12.45 2.38
CA VAL A 128 -10.83 -12.55 1.10
C VAL A 128 -10.15 -13.56 0.18
N ALA A 129 -8.82 -13.52 0.07
CA ALA A 129 -8.06 -14.50 -0.71
C ALA A 129 -8.31 -15.94 -0.24
N ASP A 130 -8.34 -16.18 1.07
CA ASP A 130 -8.60 -17.50 1.66
C ASP A 130 -10.03 -17.97 1.41
N THR A 131 -11.02 -17.09 1.52
CA THR A 131 -12.42 -17.43 1.21
C THR A 131 -12.65 -17.68 -0.29
N CYS A 132 -11.87 -17.07 -1.16
CA CYS A 132 -11.91 -17.26 -2.61
C CYS A 132 -11.11 -18.46 -3.13
N GLN A 133 -10.68 -19.38 -2.28
CA GLN A 133 -9.96 -20.61 -2.65
C GLN A 133 -10.82 -21.63 -3.43
N LEU A 134 -12.12 -21.38 -3.59
CA LEU A 134 -13.00 -22.20 -4.42
C LEU A 134 -12.42 -22.34 -5.83
N PRO A 135 -12.29 -23.58 -6.38
CA PRO A 135 -11.67 -23.80 -7.69
C PRO A 135 -12.27 -22.96 -8.82
N LEU A 136 -13.59 -22.75 -8.78
CA LEU A 136 -14.31 -21.92 -9.77
C LEU A 136 -13.84 -20.46 -9.73
N VAL A 137 -13.75 -19.86 -8.53
CA VAL A 137 -13.32 -18.47 -8.35
C VAL A 137 -11.85 -18.32 -8.76
N ARG A 138 -10.99 -19.22 -8.31
CA ARG A 138 -9.56 -19.22 -8.66
C ARG A 138 -9.36 -19.32 -10.17
N ASN A 139 -10.06 -20.23 -10.84
CA ASN A 139 -9.95 -20.40 -12.30
C ASN A 139 -10.46 -19.17 -13.04
N MET A 140 -11.57 -18.57 -12.60
CA MET A 140 -12.08 -17.31 -13.15
C MET A 140 -11.02 -16.20 -13.04
N MET A 141 -10.42 -16.03 -11.86
CA MET A 141 -9.39 -15.00 -11.62
C MET A 141 -8.13 -15.23 -12.46
N ASP A 142 -7.73 -16.49 -12.65
CA ASP A 142 -6.60 -16.82 -13.53
C ASP A 142 -6.89 -16.49 -15.00
N VAL A 143 -8.13 -16.66 -15.47
CA VAL A 143 -8.55 -16.25 -16.82
C VAL A 143 -8.50 -14.72 -16.96
N VAL A 144 -9.05 -13.99 -15.99
CA VAL A 144 -9.05 -12.53 -15.97
C VAL A 144 -7.62 -11.98 -15.99
N ARG A 145 -6.73 -12.52 -15.17
CA ARG A 145 -5.31 -12.14 -15.12
C ARG A 145 -4.63 -12.40 -16.47
N LYS A 146 -4.76 -13.60 -17.04
CA LYS A 146 -4.16 -13.95 -18.34
C LYS A 146 -4.68 -13.06 -19.46
N LEU A 147 -5.95 -12.67 -19.41
CA LEU A 147 -6.54 -11.77 -20.38
C LEU A 147 -5.90 -10.37 -20.29
N SER A 148 -5.75 -9.82 -19.09
CA SER A 148 -5.09 -8.54 -18.88
C SER A 148 -3.63 -8.58 -19.35
N GLU A 149 -2.86 -9.60 -18.91
CA GLU A 149 -1.46 -9.79 -19.32
C GLU A 149 -1.32 -9.95 -20.86
N PHE A 150 -2.28 -10.62 -21.52
CA PHE A 150 -2.27 -10.78 -22.97
C PHE A 150 -2.31 -9.44 -23.71
N PHE A 151 -3.08 -8.48 -23.23
CA PHE A 151 -3.16 -7.15 -23.83
C PHE A 151 -2.00 -6.25 -23.37
N ASP A 152 -1.65 -6.25 -22.10
CA ASP A 152 -0.59 -5.40 -21.53
C ASP A 152 0.79 -5.69 -22.13
N ASN A 153 1.08 -6.96 -22.42
CA ASN A 153 2.36 -7.38 -22.98
C ASN A 153 2.54 -7.02 -24.46
N SER A 154 1.58 -6.31 -25.10
CA SER A 154 1.72 -5.93 -26.51
C SER A 154 0.97 -4.63 -26.84
N PRO A 155 1.69 -3.55 -27.13
CA PRO A 155 1.08 -2.29 -27.57
C PRO A 155 0.14 -2.45 -28.76
N LYS A 156 0.47 -3.36 -29.70
CA LYS A 156 -0.36 -3.64 -30.89
C LYS A 156 -1.70 -4.27 -30.48
N ARG A 157 -1.70 -5.22 -29.55
CA ARG A 157 -2.94 -5.84 -29.04
C ARG A 157 -3.76 -4.85 -28.25
N GLN A 158 -3.09 -4.03 -27.43
CA GLN A 158 -3.74 -2.96 -26.66
C GLN A 158 -4.46 -1.96 -27.58
N GLN A 159 -3.79 -1.47 -28.63
CA GLN A 159 -4.41 -0.57 -29.61
C GLN A 159 -5.60 -1.22 -30.33
N HIS A 160 -5.48 -2.50 -30.67
CA HIS A 160 -6.59 -3.24 -31.26
C HIS A 160 -7.78 -3.36 -30.33
N LEU A 161 -7.56 -3.66 -29.05
CA LEU A 161 -8.60 -3.67 -28.03
C LEU A 161 -9.30 -2.30 -27.93
N ILE A 162 -8.53 -1.22 -27.81
CA ILE A 162 -9.04 0.15 -27.75
C ILE A 162 -9.93 0.46 -28.97
N SER A 163 -9.46 0.14 -30.17
CA SER A 163 -10.23 0.39 -31.39
C SER A 163 -11.55 -0.37 -31.43
N LYS A 164 -11.59 -1.57 -30.87
CA LYS A 164 -12.81 -2.38 -30.79
C LYS A 164 -13.79 -1.91 -29.72
N ILE A 165 -13.31 -1.32 -28.63
CA ILE A 165 -14.15 -0.75 -27.56
C ILE A 165 -14.71 0.61 -27.98
N THR A 166 -13.91 1.46 -28.59
CA THR A 166 -14.28 2.86 -28.90
C THR A 166 -15.45 2.94 -29.89
N VAL A 167 -15.57 1.99 -30.81
CA VAL A 167 -16.64 2.00 -31.81
C VAL A 167 -18.02 1.72 -31.21
N PRO A 168 -18.24 0.62 -30.43
CA PRO A 168 -19.54 0.33 -29.82
C PRO A 168 -19.82 1.13 -28.56
N MET A 169 -18.79 1.68 -27.89
CA MET A 169 -18.91 2.38 -26.59
C MET A 169 -18.10 3.67 -26.57
N PRO A 170 -18.50 4.72 -27.32
CA PRO A 170 -17.75 5.99 -27.35
C PRO A 170 -17.73 6.71 -26.00
N ALA A 171 -18.64 6.39 -25.08
CA ALA A 171 -18.73 6.94 -23.74
C ALA A 171 -18.06 6.04 -22.67
N ALA A 172 -17.30 4.99 -23.05
CA ALA A 172 -16.61 4.16 -22.07
C ALA A 172 -15.54 4.96 -21.35
N ASN A 173 -15.57 4.93 -20.03
CA ASN A 173 -14.59 5.63 -19.20
C ASN A 173 -13.24 4.92 -19.13
N HIS A 174 -13.15 3.67 -19.58
CA HIS A 174 -11.97 2.84 -19.44
C HIS A 174 -11.72 1.99 -20.71
N PHE A 175 -10.53 2.11 -21.26
CA PHE A 175 -10.11 1.40 -22.47
C PHE A 175 -9.00 0.36 -22.22
N VAL A 176 -8.61 0.17 -20.96
CA VAL A 176 -7.50 -0.70 -20.54
C VAL A 176 -8.01 -1.69 -19.50
N LEU A 177 -7.69 -2.97 -19.67
CA LEU A 177 -7.92 -3.98 -18.63
C LEU A 177 -6.92 -3.77 -17.49
N VAL A 178 -7.39 -3.82 -16.26
CA VAL A 178 -6.52 -3.69 -15.08
C VAL A 178 -5.97 -5.05 -14.72
N ASN A 179 -4.66 -5.10 -14.47
CA ASN A 179 -4.02 -6.31 -13.99
C ASN A 179 -4.53 -6.67 -12.60
N VAL A 180 -4.90 -7.93 -12.40
CA VAL A 180 -5.51 -8.44 -11.18
C VAL A 180 -4.41 -9.09 -10.33
N CYS A 181 -3.89 -8.35 -9.35
CA CYS A 181 -2.85 -8.84 -8.44
C CYS A 181 -3.43 -9.84 -7.43
N ARG A 182 -2.74 -10.97 -7.18
CA ARG A 182 -3.21 -12.03 -6.28
C ARG A 182 -3.39 -11.59 -4.82
N THR A 183 -2.68 -10.57 -4.37
CA THR A 183 -2.62 -10.16 -2.97
C THR A 183 -3.47 -8.96 -2.61
N ARG A 184 -4.07 -8.27 -3.61
CA ARG A 184 -4.87 -7.06 -3.40
C ARG A 184 -6.29 -7.22 -3.94
N TRP A 185 -7.07 -8.08 -3.30
CA TRP A 185 -8.41 -8.45 -3.73
C TRP A 185 -9.39 -7.26 -3.86
N ILE A 186 -9.26 -6.25 -3.02
CA ILE A 186 -10.14 -5.08 -3.06
C ILE A 186 -9.95 -4.29 -4.37
N GLU A 187 -8.72 -4.24 -4.90
CA GLU A 187 -8.42 -3.59 -6.19
C GLU A 187 -8.93 -4.39 -7.41
N HIS A 188 -9.30 -5.67 -7.21
CA HIS A 188 -9.82 -6.52 -8.28
C HIS A 188 -11.24 -6.17 -8.70
N ILE A 189 -12.02 -5.51 -7.85
CA ILE A 189 -13.42 -5.15 -8.13
C ILE A 189 -13.49 -4.30 -9.40
N ASP A 190 -12.65 -3.29 -9.51
CA ASP A 190 -12.61 -2.41 -10.69
C ASP A 190 -12.24 -3.17 -11.97
N GLY A 191 -11.29 -4.10 -11.89
CA GLY A 191 -10.92 -4.95 -13.03
C GLY A 191 -12.06 -5.86 -13.48
N MET A 192 -12.80 -6.45 -12.54
CA MET A 192 -13.95 -7.29 -12.84
C MET A 192 -15.13 -6.49 -13.39
N VAL A 193 -15.42 -5.33 -12.82
CA VAL A 193 -16.47 -4.43 -13.31
C VAL A 193 -16.18 -4.01 -14.75
N ARG A 194 -14.94 -3.64 -15.06
CA ARG A 194 -14.54 -3.30 -16.44
C ARG A 194 -14.75 -4.44 -17.44
N ILE A 195 -14.42 -5.68 -17.06
CA ILE A 195 -14.64 -6.85 -17.93
C ILE A 195 -16.15 -7.09 -18.13
N LEU A 196 -16.98 -6.93 -17.10
CA LEU A 196 -18.43 -7.07 -17.19
C LEU A 196 -19.04 -5.98 -18.09
N GLU A 197 -18.59 -4.73 -17.95
CA GLU A 197 -19.02 -3.62 -18.82
C GLU A 197 -18.69 -3.89 -20.29
N LEU A 198 -17.48 -4.36 -20.56
CA LEU A 198 -17.03 -4.70 -21.90
C LEU A 198 -17.79 -5.89 -22.51
N ARG A 199 -18.26 -6.84 -21.68
CA ARG A 199 -19.06 -7.99 -22.13
C ARG A 199 -20.47 -7.57 -22.57
N CYS A 200 -21.11 -6.64 -21.86
CA CYS A 200 -22.47 -6.21 -22.17
C CYS A 200 -22.62 -5.50 -23.52
N SER A 201 -21.52 -5.12 -24.16
CA SER A 201 -21.51 -4.46 -25.46
C SER A 201 -21.51 -5.42 -26.68
N TYR A 202 -21.46 -6.75 -26.44
CA TYR A 202 -21.44 -7.77 -27.49
C TYR A 202 -22.73 -8.62 -27.56
N THR A 203 -23.71 -8.32 -26.75
CA THR A 203 -25.08 -8.90 -26.81
C THR A 203 -26.05 -7.90 -27.35
#